data_ed8366824e0c2e047e92f816dc4db620
#
_entry.id   ed8366824e0c2e047e92f816dc4db620
#
_cell.length_a   1.000
_cell.length_b   1.000
_cell.length_c   1.000
_cell.angle_alpha   90.00
_cell.angle_beta   90.00
_cell.angle_gamma   90.00
#
_symmetry.space_group_name_H-M   'P 1'
#
loop_
_entity.id
_entity.type
_entity.pdbx_description
1 polymer ?
#
loop_
_entity_poly.entity_id
_entity_poly.type
_entity_poly.pdbx_seq_one_letter_code
_entity_poly.pdbx_strand_id
1 'polypeptide(L)'
;YELWPEKFTNVTNGITPRRWLLHANTALSDLISSKIGDDWITNLDLLEGIADFADDKNFIKKFNEVKQTNKVRLAQKIFETNGIIVDPNSMFIVHAKRIHEYKRQLMTILHVIGEYLAIIKDGVKPAAPRTYIFAGKAAPSYNFAKLIIKLINLSLIHI
;
A
#
# COMPACT_ATOMS: atom_id res chain seq x y z
N TYR A 1 -29.63 -12.56 2.99
CA TYR A 1 -30.10 -11.32 2.36
C TYR A 1 -31.46 -11.50 1.67
N GLU A 2 -31.68 -12.61 0.94
CA GLU A 2 -32.94 -12.81 0.20
C GLU A 2 -34.18 -12.90 1.09
N LEU A 3 -34.07 -13.51 2.29
CA LEU A 3 -35.19 -13.68 3.19
C LEU A 3 -35.44 -12.48 4.11
N TRP A 4 -34.40 -11.77 4.54
CA TRP A 4 -34.49 -10.64 5.46
C TRP A 4 -33.39 -9.60 5.13
N PRO A 5 -33.49 -8.86 4.03
CA PRO A 5 -32.47 -7.93 3.60
C PRO A 5 -32.19 -6.82 4.62
N GLU A 6 -33.21 -6.40 5.37
CA GLU A 6 -33.11 -5.33 6.36
C GLU A 6 -32.47 -5.76 7.70
N LYS A 7 -32.35 -7.08 7.98
CA LYS A 7 -31.78 -7.57 9.24
C LYS A 7 -30.24 -7.67 9.25
N PHE A 8 -29.64 -7.66 8.08
CA PHE A 8 -28.20 -7.85 7.93
C PHE A 8 -27.58 -6.59 7.39
N THR A 9 -26.80 -5.93 8.22
CA THR A 9 -26.01 -4.76 7.83
C THR A 9 -24.52 -5.06 7.94
N ASN A 10 -23.73 -4.45 7.11
CA ASN A 10 -22.27 -4.51 7.21
C ASN A 10 -21.76 -3.21 7.79
N VAL A 11 -21.05 -3.32 8.91
CA VAL A 11 -20.32 -2.18 9.51
C VAL A 11 -18.84 -2.51 9.42
N THR A 12 -18.15 -1.83 8.53
CA THR A 12 -16.70 -2.00 8.34
C THR A 12 -15.93 -0.88 9.04
N ASN A 13 -14.68 -1.17 9.39
CA ASN A 13 -13.79 -0.12 9.88
C ASN A 13 -13.48 0.87 8.75
N GLY A 14 -13.69 2.14 9.03
CA GLY A 14 -13.23 3.23 8.19
C GLY A 14 -11.80 3.65 8.51
N ILE A 15 -11.37 4.72 7.86
CA ILE A 15 -10.15 5.46 8.21
C ILE A 15 -10.54 6.78 8.84
N THR A 16 -9.61 7.37 9.58
CA THR A 16 -9.73 8.76 10.03
C THR A 16 -9.09 9.66 8.96
N PRO A 17 -9.86 10.35 8.10
CA PRO A 17 -9.33 11.09 6.96
C PRO A 17 -8.37 12.19 7.37
N ARG A 18 -8.64 12.89 8.48
CA ARG A 18 -7.75 13.92 9.02
C ARG A 18 -6.38 13.36 9.38
N ARG A 19 -6.30 12.16 9.93
CA ARG A 19 -5.00 11.55 10.27
C ARG A 19 -4.30 10.96 9.04
N TRP A 20 -5.03 10.21 8.24
CA TRP A 20 -4.44 9.39 7.17
C TRP A 20 -4.25 10.14 5.85
N LEU A 21 -4.96 11.25 5.64
CA LEU A 21 -4.82 12.06 4.46
C LEU A 21 -4.28 13.45 4.81
N LEU A 22 -5.04 14.27 5.52
CA LEU A 22 -4.66 15.66 5.83
C LEU A 22 -3.32 15.74 6.58
N HIS A 23 -3.14 14.94 7.63
CA HIS A 23 -1.94 15.03 8.48
C HIS A 23 -0.78 14.18 7.97
N ALA A 24 -1.04 12.96 7.47
CA ALA A 24 0.03 12.05 7.05
C ALA A 24 0.53 12.32 5.62
N ASN A 25 -0.26 12.99 4.77
CA ASN A 25 0.08 13.24 3.36
C ASN A 25 -0.35 14.66 2.97
N THR A 26 0.30 15.65 3.57
CA THR A 26 -0.02 17.07 3.39
C THR A 26 0.01 17.50 1.93
N ALA A 27 1.03 17.07 1.17
CA ALA A 27 1.13 17.42 -0.25
C ALA A 27 -0.05 16.90 -1.09
N LEU A 28 -0.63 15.72 -0.74
CA LEU A 28 -1.83 15.23 -1.39
C LEU A 28 -3.06 15.99 -0.94
N SER A 29 -3.19 16.28 0.37
CA SER A 29 -4.32 17.06 0.87
C SER A 29 -4.35 18.47 0.30
N ASP A 30 -3.20 19.14 0.20
CA ASP A 30 -3.08 20.46 -0.42
C ASP A 30 -3.49 20.43 -1.90
N LEU A 31 -3.08 19.38 -2.62
CA LEU A 31 -3.48 19.19 -4.01
C LEU A 31 -5.00 18.99 -4.15
N ILE A 32 -5.63 18.20 -3.27
CA ILE A 32 -7.07 18.00 -3.22
C ILE A 32 -7.78 19.32 -2.92
N SER A 33 -7.39 19.99 -1.83
CA SER A 33 -7.99 21.24 -1.39
C SER A 33 -7.87 22.34 -2.45
N SER A 34 -6.80 22.35 -3.23
CA SER A 34 -6.63 23.30 -4.35
C SER A 34 -7.68 23.16 -5.45
N LYS A 35 -8.40 22.03 -5.49
CA LYS A 35 -9.42 21.73 -6.51
C LYS A 35 -10.84 21.80 -6.00
N ILE A 36 -11.09 21.28 -4.81
CA ILE A 36 -12.44 21.13 -4.25
C ILE A 36 -12.67 21.90 -2.94
N GLY A 37 -11.69 22.72 -2.50
CA GLY A 37 -11.77 23.41 -1.20
C GLY A 37 -11.47 22.47 -0.03
N ASP A 38 -11.69 22.94 1.22
CA ASP A 38 -11.29 22.23 2.44
C ASP A 38 -12.44 21.48 3.12
N ASP A 39 -13.67 21.61 2.64
CA ASP A 39 -14.87 21.04 3.28
C ASP A 39 -14.83 19.50 3.34
N TRP A 40 -14.10 18.86 2.43
CA TRP A 40 -13.88 17.41 2.45
C TRP A 40 -13.23 16.91 3.76
N ILE A 41 -12.54 17.78 4.50
CA ILE A 41 -11.87 17.42 5.77
C ILE A 41 -12.89 16.98 6.82
N THR A 42 -14.07 17.56 6.81
CA THR A 42 -15.18 17.25 7.72
C THR A 42 -16.31 16.47 7.06
N ASN A 43 -16.40 16.53 5.74
CA ASN A 43 -17.38 15.78 4.94
C ASN A 43 -16.67 15.01 3.83
N LEU A 44 -16.36 13.74 4.09
CA LEU A 44 -15.53 12.91 3.19
C LEU A 44 -16.20 12.63 1.84
N ASP A 45 -17.52 12.70 1.75
CA ASP A 45 -18.29 12.48 0.52
C ASP A 45 -17.91 13.50 -0.57
N LEU A 46 -17.46 14.70 -0.17
CA LEU A 46 -17.00 15.73 -1.11
C LEU A 46 -15.74 15.35 -1.88
N LEU A 47 -14.99 14.32 -1.46
CA LEU A 47 -13.86 13.80 -2.25
C LEU A 47 -14.30 13.24 -3.61
N GLU A 48 -15.57 12.90 -3.79
CA GLU A 48 -16.11 12.49 -5.08
C GLU A 48 -15.89 13.56 -6.17
N GLY A 49 -15.89 14.85 -5.80
CA GLY A 49 -15.60 15.96 -6.70
C GLY A 49 -14.21 15.93 -7.35
N ILE A 50 -13.28 15.12 -6.84
CA ILE A 50 -11.96 14.89 -7.49
C ILE A 50 -12.11 14.12 -8.80
N ALA A 51 -13.18 13.35 -8.99
CA ALA A 51 -13.43 12.60 -10.21
C ALA A 51 -13.49 13.49 -11.45
N ASP A 52 -13.96 14.74 -11.31
CA ASP A 52 -14.04 15.72 -12.39
C ASP A 52 -12.65 16.10 -12.96
N PHE A 53 -11.59 15.82 -12.22
CA PHE A 53 -10.20 16.08 -12.63
C PHE A 53 -9.47 14.84 -13.12
N ALA A 54 -10.17 13.71 -13.31
CA ALA A 54 -9.55 12.44 -13.72
C ALA A 54 -8.85 12.53 -15.09
N ASP A 55 -9.30 13.41 -15.98
CA ASP A 55 -8.72 13.66 -17.31
C ASP A 55 -7.90 14.96 -17.38
N ASP A 56 -7.80 15.73 -16.29
CA ASP A 56 -6.96 16.94 -16.23
C ASP A 56 -5.47 16.54 -16.18
N LYS A 57 -4.77 16.69 -17.29
CA LYS A 57 -3.35 16.34 -17.43
C LYS A 57 -2.46 17.04 -16.39
N ASN A 58 -2.79 18.27 -16.01
CA ASN A 58 -2.02 19.03 -15.03
C ASN A 58 -2.25 18.49 -13.61
N PHE A 59 -3.49 18.13 -13.30
CA PHE A 59 -3.81 17.48 -12.02
C PHE A 59 -3.12 16.11 -11.92
N ILE A 60 -3.22 15.27 -12.96
CA ILE A 60 -2.56 13.95 -13.03
C ILE A 60 -1.05 14.09 -12.84
N LYS A 61 -0.43 15.07 -13.50
CA LYS A 61 1.01 15.34 -13.34
C LYS A 61 1.36 15.65 -11.89
N LYS A 62 0.67 16.60 -11.26
CA LYS A 62 0.89 16.97 -9.85
C LYS A 62 0.63 15.80 -8.90
N PHE A 63 -0.42 15.02 -9.15
CA PHE A 63 -0.71 13.82 -8.35
C PHE A 63 0.43 12.80 -8.42
N ASN A 64 0.98 12.56 -9.60
CA ASN A 64 2.11 11.66 -9.78
C ASN A 64 3.40 12.22 -9.13
N GLU A 65 3.64 13.53 -9.17
CA GLU A 65 4.75 14.18 -8.47
C GLU A 65 4.66 13.99 -6.95
N VAL A 66 3.47 14.14 -6.35
CA VAL A 66 3.23 13.88 -4.92
C VAL A 66 3.55 12.41 -4.59
N LYS A 67 3.03 11.47 -5.39
CA LYS A 67 3.30 10.04 -5.19
C LYS A 67 4.79 9.73 -5.29
N GLN A 68 5.47 10.27 -6.29
CA GLN A 68 6.90 10.03 -6.50
C GLN A 68 7.73 10.60 -5.36
N THR A 69 7.43 11.80 -4.89
CA THR A 69 8.09 12.42 -3.73
C THR A 69 7.94 11.55 -2.48
N ASN A 70 6.75 11.02 -2.22
CA ASN A 70 6.52 10.13 -1.08
C ASN A 70 7.28 8.80 -1.22
N LYS A 71 7.40 8.25 -2.43
CA LYS A 71 8.18 7.03 -2.68
C LYS A 71 9.68 7.25 -2.45
N VAL A 72 10.22 8.38 -2.90
CA VAL A 72 11.61 8.77 -2.65
C VAL A 72 11.88 8.90 -1.15
N ARG A 73 11.00 9.58 -0.41
CA ARG A 73 11.12 9.70 1.06
C ARG A 73 11.07 8.33 1.75
N LEU A 74 10.19 7.44 1.31
CA LEU A 74 10.10 6.09 1.86
C LEU A 74 11.35 5.28 1.54
N ALA A 75 11.86 5.33 0.31
CA ALA A 75 13.09 4.65 -0.09
C ALA A 75 14.29 5.12 0.73
N GLN A 76 14.41 6.43 0.94
CA GLN A 76 15.45 6.99 1.82
C GLN A 76 15.29 6.51 3.26
N LYS A 77 14.07 6.50 3.80
CA LYS A 77 13.81 6.00 5.17
C LYS A 77 14.17 4.53 5.33
N ILE A 78 13.87 3.70 4.32
CA ILE A 78 14.27 2.29 4.31
C ILE A 78 15.80 2.18 4.31
N PHE A 79 16.50 2.98 3.51
CA PHE A 79 17.95 2.98 3.50
C PHE A 79 18.55 3.38 4.87
N GLU A 80 18.07 4.45 5.47
CA GLU A 80 18.51 4.92 6.79
C GLU A 80 18.31 3.89 7.91
N THR A 81 17.24 3.11 7.84
CA THR A 81 16.87 2.17 8.92
C THR A 81 17.36 0.76 8.69
N ASN A 82 17.48 0.32 7.43
CA ASN A 82 17.76 -1.07 7.08
C ASN A 82 19.02 -1.22 6.21
N GLY A 83 19.59 -0.15 5.69
CA GLY A 83 20.72 -0.19 4.76
C GLY A 83 20.37 -0.72 3.36
N ILE A 84 19.08 -0.85 3.03
CA ILE A 84 18.60 -1.42 1.77
C ILE A 84 18.30 -0.29 0.78
N ILE A 85 18.87 -0.40 -0.42
CA ILE A 85 18.58 0.54 -1.53
C ILE A 85 17.31 0.04 -2.25
N VAL A 86 16.32 0.91 -2.33
CA VAL A 86 15.05 0.66 -3.02
C VAL A 86 14.92 1.63 -4.19
N ASP A 87 14.56 1.11 -5.37
CA ASP A 87 14.25 1.97 -6.52
C ASP A 87 12.87 2.64 -6.36
N PRO A 88 12.79 3.95 -6.18
CA PRO A 88 11.52 4.66 -6.03
C PRO A 88 10.66 4.66 -7.30
N ASN A 89 11.20 4.26 -8.47
CA ASN A 89 10.44 4.13 -9.70
C ASN A 89 9.77 2.75 -9.83
N SER A 90 10.17 1.76 -9.02
CA SER A 90 9.52 0.46 -9.00
C SER A 90 8.09 0.54 -8.46
N MET A 91 7.24 -0.42 -8.78
CA MET A 91 5.91 -0.54 -8.19
C MET A 91 6.01 -1.04 -6.74
N PHE A 92 5.57 -0.22 -5.77
CA PHE A 92 5.58 -0.62 -4.36
C PHE A 92 4.33 -1.42 -4.02
N ILE A 93 4.54 -2.64 -3.52
CA ILE A 93 3.50 -3.54 -3.02
C ILE A 93 3.69 -3.68 -1.51
N VAL A 94 2.77 -3.09 -0.73
CA VAL A 94 2.96 -2.90 0.71
C VAL A 94 1.96 -3.69 1.53
N HIS A 95 2.45 -4.54 2.43
CA HIS A 95 1.69 -5.20 3.47
C HIS A 95 2.09 -4.65 4.86
N ALA A 96 1.62 -3.44 5.18
CA ALA A 96 1.84 -2.79 6.48
C ALA A 96 0.67 -3.11 7.46
N LYS A 97 0.66 -4.34 7.99
CA LYS A 97 -0.38 -4.83 8.90
C LYS A 97 0.10 -6.02 9.73
N ARG A 98 -0.58 -6.34 10.85
CA ARG A 98 -0.29 -7.55 11.63
C ARG A 98 -0.33 -8.78 10.72
N ILE A 99 0.62 -9.69 10.93
CA ILE A 99 0.66 -10.95 10.18
C ILE A 99 -0.44 -11.87 10.70
N HIS A 100 -1.29 -12.34 9.79
CA HIS A 100 -2.41 -13.22 10.09
C HIS A 100 -2.86 -13.98 8.84
N GLU A 101 -3.35 -15.22 9.02
CA GLU A 101 -3.78 -16.07 7.91
C GLU A 101 -4.80 -15.38 6.99
N TYR A 102 -5.85 -14.77 7.55
CA TYR A 102 -6.88 -14.11 6.74
C TYR A 102 -6.40 -12.89 5.96
N LYS A 103 -5.26 -12.30 6.36
CA LYS A 103 -4.65 -11.16 5.66
C LYS A 103 -3.77 -11.58 4.48
N ARG A 104 -3.56 -12.87 4.31
CA ARG A 104 -2.94 -13.51 3.14
C ARG A 104 -1.50 -13.08 2.83
N GLN A 105 -0.71 -12.68 3.83
CA GLN A 105 0.71 -12.42 3.59
C GLN A 105 1.43 -13.66 3.07
N LEU A 106 1.00 -14.88 3.49
CA LEU A 106 1.54 -16.12 2.94
C LEU A 106 1.36 -16.20 1.42
N MET A 107 0.17 -15.88 0.91
CA MET A 107 -0.05 -15.89 -0.55
C MET A 107 0.83 -14.88 -1.26
N THR A 108 1.04 -13.71 -0.68
CA THR A 108 1.91 -12.69 -1.26
C THR A 108 3.36 -13.16 -1.31
N ILE A 109 3.89 -13.74 -0.24
CA ILE A 109 5.29 -14.22 -0.28
C ILE A 109 5.46 -15.42 -1.21
N LEU A 110 4.49 -16.32 -1.32
CA LEU A 110 4.53 -17.40 -2.32
C LEU A 110 4.50 -16.85 -3.75
N HIS A 111 3.72 -15.80 -4.01
CA HIS A 111 3.72 -15.10 -5.30
C HIS A 111 5.10 -14.49 -5.60
N VAL A 112 5.71 -13.81 -4.63
CA VAL A 112 7.07 -13.25 -4.78
C VAL A 112 8.08 -14.33 -5.14
N ILE A 113 8.06 -15.47 -4.44
CA ILE A 113 8.93 -16.61 -4.72
C ILE A 113 8.66 -17.15 -6.14
N GLY A 114 7.39 -17.27 -6.52
CA GLY A 114 7.01 -17.72 -7.87
C GLY A 114 7.52 -16.77 -8.96
N GLU A 115 7.36 -15.45 -8.80
CA GLU A 115 7.92 -14.46 -9.73
C GLU A 115 9.44 -14.54 -9.81
N TYR A 116 10.12 -14.64 -8.67
CA TYR A 116 11.57 -14.79 -8.62
C TYR A 116 12.02 -16.03 -9.42
N LEU A 117 11.38 -17.17 -9.19
CA LEU A 117 11.71 -18.40 -9.89
C LEU A 117 11.45 -18.29 -11.40
N ALA A 118 10.36 -17.66 -11.82
CA ALA A 118 10.06 -17.41 -13.22
C ALA A 118 11.14 -16.52 -13.88
N ILE A 119 11.62 -15.50 -13.18
CA ILE A 119 12.70 -14.64 -13.67
C ILE A 119 14.02 -15.45 -13.82
N ILE A 120 14.41 -16.18 -12.77
CA ILE A 120 15.74 -16.82 -12.72
C ILE A 120 15.78 -18.10 -13.56
N LYS A 121 14.70 -18.93 -13.55
CA LYS A 121 14.68 -20.22 -14.23
C LYS A 121 14.16 -20.12 -15.66
N ASP A 122 13.11 -19.33 -15.86
CA ASP A 122 12.38 -19.29 -17.12
C ASP A 122 12.71 -18.04 -17.96
N GLY A 123 13.54 -17.13 -17.43
CA GLY A 123 13.95 -15.90 -18.11
C GLY A 123 12.80 -14.89 -18.34
N VAL A 124 11.72 -15.00 -17.57
CA VAL A 124 10.57 -14.09 -17.68
C VAL A 124 11.00 -12.67 -17.31
N LYS A 125 10.68 -11.71 -18.19
CA LYS A 125 10.92 -10.29 -17.91
C LYS A 125 9.64 -9.66 -17.35
N PRO A 126 9.64 -9.18 -16.09
CA PRO A 126 8.47 -8.50 -15.54
C PRO A 126 8.18 -7.21 -16.31
N ALA A 127 6.89 -6.88 -16.49
CA ALA A 127 6.45 -5.68 -17.20
C ALA A 127 6.92 -4.38 -16.50
N ALA A 128 7.14 -4.42 -15.19
CA ALA A 128 7.67 -3.32 -14.41
C ALA A 128 8.45 -3.85 -13.20
N PRO A 129 9.52 -3.16 -12.76
CA PRO A 129 10.19 -3.47 -11.50
C PRO A 129 9.22 -3.39 -10.32
N ARG A 130 9.36 -4.29 -9.34
CA ARG A 130 8.51 -4.34 -8.15
C ARG A 130 9.35 -4.31 -6.89
N THR A 131 8.83 -3.63 -5.87
CA THR A 131 9.39 -3.64 -4.52
C THR A 131 8.32 -4.12 -3.56
N TYR A 132 8.57 -5.24 -2.88
CA TYR A 132 7.66 -5.80 -1.89
C TYR A 132 8.08 -5.38 -0.49
N ILE A 133 7.16 -4.76 0.25
CA ILE A 133 7.42 -4.23 1.59
C ILE A 133 6.48 -4.93 2.58
N PHE A 134 7.03 -5.69 3.50
CA PHE A 134 6.32 -6.31 4.60
C PHE A 134 6.65 -5.58 5.90
N ALA A 135 5.65 -5.05 6.58
CA ALA A 135 5.80 -4.40 7.88
C ALA A 135 4.70 -4.87 8.82
N GLY A 136 5.07 -5.50 9.93
CA GLY A 136 4.08 -6.01 10.87
C GLY A 136 4.69 -6.84 11.97
N LYS A 137 3.81 -7.31 12.86
CA LYS A 137 4.17 -8.21 13.97
C LYS A 137 3.12 -9.31 14.11
N ALA A 138 3.49 -10.41 14.73
CA ALA A 138 2.60 -11.49 15.12
C ALA A 138 2.41 -11.52 16.64
N ALA A 139 1.29 -12.07 17.11
CA ALA A 139 1.14 -12.40 18.53
C ALA A 139 2.17 -13.48 18.95
N PRO A 140 2.72 -13.42 20.16
CA PRO A 140 3.78 -14.35 20.60
C PRO A 140 3.42 -15.83 20.50
N SER A 141 2.17 -16.19 20.76
CA SER A 141 1.63 -17.56 20.69
C SER A 141 1.18 -17.99 19.30
N TYR A 142 1.15 -17.08 18.32
CA TYR A 142 0.66 -17.40 16.96
C TYR A 142 1.77 -18.00 16.09
N ASN A 143 2.02 -19.28 16.28
CA ASN A 143 3.14 -19.98 15.63
C ASN A 143 3.09 -19.91 14.10
N PHE A 144 1.91 -20.05 13.49
CA PHE A 144 1.78 -20.00 12.04
C PHE A 144 2.17 -18.61 11.47
N ALA A 145 1.74 -17.54 12.11
CA ALA A 145 2.15 -16.19 11.72
C ALA A 145 3.67 -15.98 11.85
N LYS A 146 4.30 -16.57 12.88
CA LYS A 146 5.76 -16.54 13.04
C LYS A 146 6.49 -17.32 11.93
N LEU A 147 5.91 -18.44 11.45
CA LEU A 147 6.44 -19.17 10.30
C LEU A 147 6.36 -18.34 9.01
N ILE A 148 5.28 -17.58 8.82
CA ILE A 148 5.17 -16.64 7.68
C ILE A 148 6.27 -15.57 7.76
N ILE A 149 6.50 -14.97 8.94
CA ILE A 149 7.60 -14.01 9.15
C ILE A 149 8.95 -14.65 8.83
N LYS A 150 9.18 -15.88 9.29
CA LYS A 150 10.40 -16.63 8.98
C LYS A 150 10.58 -16.84 7.47
N LEU A 151 9.53 -17.24 6.76
CA LEU A 151 9.57 -17.41 5.31
C LEU A 151 9.89 -16.10 4.58
N ILE A 152 9.26 -14.98 4.98
CA ILE A 152 9.56 -13.65 4.43
C ILE A 152 11.05 -13.33 4.61
N ASN A 153 11.58 -13.48 5.81
CA ASN A 153 12.99 -13.18 6.07
C ASN A 153 13.95 -14.10 5.31
N LEU A 154 13.62 -15.39 5.17
CA LEU A 154 14.44 -16.31 4.38
C LEU A 154 14.43 -15.98 2.89
N SER A 155 13.32 -15.48 2.36
CA SER A 155 13.25 -15.08 0.95
C SER A 155 14.14 -13.88 0.65
N LEU A 156 14.28 -12.93 1.58
CA LEU A 156 15.14 -11.74 1.42
C LEU A 156 16.63 -12.06 1.24
N ILE A 157 17.08 -13.23 1.65
CA ILE A 157 18.48 -13.67 1.51
C ILE A 157 18.77 -14.14 0.07
N HIS A 158 17.72 -14.47 -0.69
CA HIS A 158 17.85 -15.10 -2.01
C HIS A 158 17.25 -14.26 -3.14
N ILE A 159 16.56 -13.20 -2.82
CA ILE A 159 15.91 -12.28 -3.73
C ILE A 159 16.47 -10.88 -3.53
#